data_fa2e60dfefd3dc4fe0435ec355fb95e7
#
_entry.id   fa2e60dfefd3dc4fe0435ec355fb95e7
#
_cell.length_a   1.000
_cell.length_b   1.000
_cell.length_c   1.000
_cell.angle_alpha   90.00
_cell.angle_beta   90.00
_cell.angle_gamma   90.00
#
_symmetry.space_group_name_H-M   'P 1'
#
loop_
_entity.id
_entity.type
_entity.pdbx_description
1 polymer ?
#
loop_
_entity_poly.entity_id
_entity_poly.type
_entity_poly.pdbx_seq_one_letter_code
_entity_poly.pdbx_strand_id
1 'polypeptide(L)'
;GCASLSLVFNLINNKIEDLSFLIIEKREFYTDDRSWCFWERNCNNYDHLIEKSWEKWKFSRNNNISYHEVHNYSYHYIRSMNFYRKALKLIKKSKNININLGETVLETTIKKHKVYVKTDKTSYFGKEVLDTRPNKDAFSNKGTLFQSFLGYELKLNNNNFEVASI
;
A
#
# COMPACT_ATOMS: atom_id res chain seq x y z
N GLY A 1 -4.98 -3.81 -3.86
CA GLY A 1 -4.01 -2.70 -3.77
C GLY A 1 -3.23 -2.69 -2.45
N CYS A 2 -2.48 -1.62 -2.17
CA CYS A 2 -1.61 -1.52 -0.98
C CYS A 2 -2.37 -1.78 0.32
N ALA A 3 -3.52 -1.15 0.54
CA ALA A 3 -4.29 -1.29 1.78
C ALA A 3 -4.73 -2.73 2.06
N SER A 4 -5.30 -3.42 1.06
CA SER A 4 -5.70 -4.83 1.21
C SER A 4 -4.51 -5.74 1.48
N LEU A 5 -3.37 -5.50 0.81
CA LEU A 5 -2.17 -6.31 1.02
C LEU A 5 -1.49 -6.00 2.35
N SER A 6 -1.56 -4.76 2.85
CA SER A 6 -1.11 -4.41 4.21
C SER A 6 -1.91 -5.14 5.28
N LEU A 7 -3.22 -5.33 5.04
CA LEU A 7 -4.05 -6.15 5.92
C LEU A 7 -3.52 -7.58 6.02
N VAL A 8 -3.08 -8.18 4.91
CA VAL A 8 -2.47 -9.53 4.91
C VAL A 8 -1.28 -9.62 5.85
N PHE A 9 -0.38 -8.64 5.82
CA PHE A 9 0.75 -8.61 6.77
C PHE A 9 0.26 -8.59 8.21
N ASN A 10 -0.73 -7.76 8.52
CA ASN A 10 -1.29 -7.67 9.87
C ASN A 10 -1.97 -8.96 10.31
N LEU A 11 -2.77 -9.60 9.45
CA LEU A 11 -3.45 -10.85 9.76
C LEU A 11 -2.46 -11.97 10.07
N ILE A 12 -1.42 -12.10 9.26
CA ILE A 12 -0.40 -13.14 9.42
C ILE A 12 0.47 -12.88 10.65
N ASN A 13 0.90 -11.62 10.86
CA ASN A 13 1.73 -11.27 12.01
C ASN A 13 0.97 -11.46 13.34
N ASN A 14 -0.34 -11.24 13.35
CA ASN A 14 -1.19 -11.45 14.52
C ASN A 14 -1.78 -12.86 14.60
N LYS A 15 -1.38 -13.78 13.71
CA LYS A 15 -1.82 -15.19 13.68
C LYS A 15 -3.35 -15.33 13.66
N ILE A 16 -4.04 -14.51 12.89
CA ILE A 16 -5.49 -14.59 12.70
C ILE A 16 -5.79 -15.72 11.71
N GLU A 17 -6.15 -16.89 12.21
CA GLU A 17 -6.37 -18.11 11.42
C GLU A 17 -7.84 -18.59 11.41
N ASP A 18 -8.67 -18.08 12.31
CA ASP A 18 -10.08 -18.42 12.48
C ASP A 18 -11.03 -17.75 11.47
N LEU A 19 -10.52 -16.79 10.70
CA LEU A 19 -11.25 -16.08 9.67
C LEU A 19 -10.74 -16.43 8.27
N SER A 20 -11.64 -16.55 7.32
CA SER A 20 -11.32 -16.74 5.90
C SER A 20 -11.43 -15.44 5.13
N PHE A 21 -10.41 -15.12 4.35
CA PHE A 21 -10.33 -13.88 3.58
C PHE A 21 -10.20 -14.15 2.09
N LEU A 22 -10.97 -13.41 1.29
CA LEU A 22 -10.81 -13.34 -0.15
C LEU A 22 -10.49 -11.91 -0.57
N ILE A 23 -9.38 -11.74 -1.24
CA ILE A 23 -8.99 -10.47 -1.86
C ILE A 23 -9.38 -10.53 -3.33
N ILE A 24 -10.14 -9.54 -3.79
CA ILE A 24 -10.50 -9.39 -5.20
C ILE A 24 -9.74 -8.18 -5.73
N GLU A 25 -8.94 -8.38 -6.77
CA GLU A 25 -8.09 -7.35 -7.35
C GLU A 25 -8.32 -7.30 -8.87
N LYS A 26 -8.61 -6.10 -9.38
CA LYS A 26 -8.84 -5.86 -10.80
C LYS A 26 -7.61 -6.12 -11.66
N ARG A 27 -6.40 -5.90 -11.13
CA ARG A 27 -5.16 -6.13 -11.89
C ARG A 27 -4.95 -7.61 -12.13
N GLU A 28 -4.57 -7.98 -13.32
CA GLU A 28 -4.16 -9.35 -13.66
C GLU A 28 -2.82 -9.72 -13.03
N PHE A 29 -1.93 -8.73 -12.89
CA PHE A 29 -0.63 -8.88 -12.25
C PHE A 29 -0.18 -7.56 -11.63
N TYR A 30 0.71 -7.63 -10.68
CA TYR A 30 1.34 -6.47 -10.08
C TYR A 30 2.64 -6.13 -10.81
N THR A 31 2.85 -4.84 -11.04
CA THR A 31 4.07 -4.27 -11.65
C THR A 31 4.77 -3.35 -10.65
N ASP A 32 5.99 -2.93 -10.96
CA ASP A 32 6.72 -1.94 -10.18
C ASP A 32 6.23 -0.53 -10.53
N ASP A 33 4.97 -0.26 -10.21
CA ASP A 33 4.22 0.92 -10.65
C ASP A 33 4.24 2.07 -9.64
N ARG A 34 4.78 1.85 -8.44
CA ARG A 34 4.76 2.82 -7.33
C ARG A 34 5.96 2.67 -6.42
N SER A 35 6.23 3.74 -5.70
CA SER A 35 7.08 3.76 -4.53
C SER A 35 6.30 4.37 -3.37
N TRP A 36 6.61 3.92 -2.16
CA TRP A 36 6.05 4.50 -0.95
C TRP A 36 7.15 5.01 -0.07
N CYS A 37 6.98 6.24 0.37
CA CYS A 37 7.85 6.88 1.32
C CYS A 37 7.05 7.27 2.55
N PHE A 38 7.63 7.08 3.73
CA PHE A 38 6.97 7.38 4.99
C PHE A 38 7.99 7.61 6.10
N TRP A 39 7.56 8.31 7.14
CA TRP A 39 8.36 8.54 8.33
C TRP A 39 7.95 7.60 9.45
N GLU A 40 8.90 6.90 10.02
CA GLU A 40 8.65 6.03 11.17
C GLU A 40 9.88 5.88 12.05
N ARG A 41 9.66 5.65 13.36
CA ARG A 41 10.74 5.40 14.32
C ARG A 41 11.27 3.98 14.25
N ASN A 42 10.36 3.01 14.22
CA ASN A 42 10.68 1.58 14.23
C ASN A 42 9.79 0.87 13.20
N CYS A 43 10.37 0.45 12.10
CA CYS A 43 9.64 -0.20 11.00
C CYS A 43 9.49 -1.72 11.18
N ASN A 44 9.13 -2.20 12.34
CA ASN A 44 9.15 -3.62 12.71
C ASN A 44 8.48 -4.57 11.70
N ASN A 45 7.45 -4.12 11.01
CA ASN A 45 6.69 -4.96 10.06
C ASN A 45 7.25 -4.90 8.63
N TYR A 46 7.94 -3.84 8.26
CA TYR A 46 8.36 -3.55 6.89
C TYR A 46 9.87 -3.38 6.70
N ASP A 47 10.68 -3.53 7.77
CA ASP A 47 12.13 -3.37 7.75
C ASP A 47 12.79 -4.13 6.59
N HIS A 48 12.35 -5.35 6.39
CA HIS A 48 12.86 -6.22 5.32
C HIS A 48 12.44 -5.82 3.90
N LEU A 49 11.61 -4.79 3.75
CA LEU A 49 11.16 -4.22 2.46
C LEU A 49 11.78 -2.86 2.18
N ILE A 50 12.40 -2.23 3.19
CA ILE A 50 13.00 -0.92 3.05
C ILE A 50 14.25 -1.03 2.17
N GLU A 51 14.29 -0.28 1.09
CA GLU A 51 15.46 -0.20 0.22
C GLU A 51 16.41 0.91 0.65
N LYS A 52 15.86 2.01 1.17
CA LYS A 52 16.65 3.15 1.63
C LYS A 52 15.98 3.84 2.80
N SER A 53 16.82 4.38 3.69
CA SER A 53 16.39 5.21 4.82
C SER A 53 17.27 6.44 4.91
N TRP A 54 16.67 7.57 5.31
CA TRP A 54 17.37 8.82 5.55
C TRP A 54 16.96 9.37 6.92
N GLU A 55 17.93 9.76 7.71
CA GLU A 55 17.72 10.44 8.99
C GLU A 55 17.73 11.97 8.84
N LYS A 56 18.24 12.45 7.71
CA LYS A 56 18.34 13.86 7.37
C LYS A 56 17.56 14.14 6.09
N TRP A 57 16.82 15.23 6.08
CA TRP A 57 16.12 15.71 4.88
C TRP A 57 16.14 17.24 4.81
N LYS A 58 15.93 17.75 3.63
CA LYS A 58 15.80 19.18 3.38
C LYS A 58 14.49 19.47 2.64
N PHE A 59 13.86 20.57 3.03
CA PHE A 59 12.82 21.19 2.24
C PHE A 59 13.36 22.41 1.52
N SER A 60 12.99 22.55 0.25
CA SER A 60 13.39 23.69 -0.56
C SER A 60 12.15 24.34 -1.20
N ARG A 61 11.96 25.61 -0.94
CA ARG A 61 10.91 26.41 -1.57
C ARG A 61 11.48 27.76 -2.03
N ASN A 62 11.49 28.00 -3.33
CA ASN A 62 12.20 29.14 -3.93
C ASN A 62 13.68 29.15 -3.49
N ASN A 63 14.14 30.23 -2.86
CA ASN A 63 15.49 30.35 -2.37
C ASN A 63 15.66 29.97 -0.88
N ASN A 64 14.56 29.53 -0.24
CA ASN A 64 14.59 29.13 1.17
C ASN A 64 14.82 27.63 1.27
N ILE A 65 15.84 27.23 2.03
CA ILE A 65 16.19 25.85 2.31
C ILE A 65 16.17 25.65 3.82
N SER A 66 15.46 24.62 4.28
CA SER A 66 15.48 24.18 5.67
C SER A 66 15.97 22.74 5.76
N TYR A 67 16.87 22.48 6.68
CA TYR A 67 17.41 21.16 6.97
C TYR A 67 16.79 20.61 8.25
N HIS A 68 16.48 19.34 8.23
CA HIS A 68 15.88 18.64 9.37
C HIS A 68 16.63 17.34 9.63
N GLU A 69 16.84 17.06 10.90
CA GLU A 69 17.39 15.80 11.40
C GLU A 69 16.63 15.44 12.67
N VAL A 70 16.14 14.20 12.76
CA VAL A 70 15.49 13.70 13.97
C VAL A 70 16.03 12.31 14.28
N HIS A 71 16.71 12.19 15.41
CA HIS A 71 17.23 10.91 15.87
C HIS A 71 16.12 9.89 16.07
N ASN A 72 16.36 8.68 15.62
CA ASN A 72 15.41 7.55 15.69
C ASN A 72 14.09 7.77 14.92
N TYR A 73 14.07 8.68 13.95
CA TYR A 73 12.92 8.93 13.09
C TYR A 73 13.40 9.12 11.66
N SER A 74 13.26 8.09 10.87
CA SER A 74 13.80 8.07 9.51
C SER A 74 12.72 8.18 8.45
N TYR A 75 13.08 8.73 7.31
CA TYR A 75 12.29 8.70 6.10
C TYR A 75 12.65 7.44 5.32
N HIS A 76 11.72 6.53 5.18
CA HIS A 76 11.92 5.22 4.55
C HIS A 76 11.35 5.21 3.14
N TYR A 77 11.98 4.42 2.27
CA TYR A 77 11.56 4.17 0.91
C TYR A 77 11.35 2.68 0.69
N ILE A 78 10.18 2.31 0.16
CA ILE A 78 9.81 0.95 -0.24
C ILE A 78 9.36 0.95 -1.70
N ARG A 79 9.90 0.03 -2.48
CA ARG A 79 9.49 -0.22 -3.85
C ARG A 79 8.25 -1.12 -3.89
N SER A 80 7.26 -0.78 -4.72
CA SER A 80 5.99 -1.50 -4.79
C SER A 80 6.16 -2.98 -5.14
N MET A 81 7.05 -3.31 -6.06
CA MET A 81 7.28 -4.69 -6.46
C MET A 81 7.76 -5.57 -5.29
N ASN A 82 8.63 -5.07 -4.42
CA ASN A 82 9.11 -5.82 -3.26
C ASN A 82 7.98 -6.11 -2.28
N PHE A 83 7.14 -5.11 -2.03
CA PHE A 83 5.95 -5.25 -1.21
C PHE A 83 4.96 -6.27 -1.80
N TYR A 84 4.64 -6.15 -3.09
CA TYR A 84 3.70 -7.06 -3.77
C TYR A 84 4.19 -8.50 -3.75
N ARG A 85 5.45 -8.74 -4.12
CA ARG A 85 6.06 -10.07 -4.10
C ARG A 85 6.01 -10.72 -2.72
N LYS A 86 6.29 -9.95 -1.68
CA LYS A 86 6.24 -10.45 -0.31
C LYS A 86 4.81 -10.78 0.10
N ALA A 87 3.84 -9.90 -0.15
CA ALA A 87 2.44 -10.12 0.15
C ALA A 87 1.90 -11.37 -0.55
N LEU A 88 2.13 -11.51 -1.86
CA LEU A 88 1.72 -12.69 -2.63
C LEU A 88 2.37 -13.98 -2.12
N LYS A 89 3.64 -13.93 -1.73
CA LYS A 89 4.32 -15.09 -1.12
C LYS A 89 3.69 -15.49 0.21
N LEU A 90 3.26 -14.54 1.01
CA LEU A 90 2.56 -14.79 2.28
C LEU A 90 1.16 -15.38 2.03
N ILE A 91 0.40 -14.82 1.11
CA ILE A 91 -0.93 -15.33 0.72
C ILE A 91 -0.80 -16.78 0.24
N LYS A 92 0.17 -17.08 -0.64
CA LYS A 92 0.38 -18.44 -1.16
C LYS A 92 0.67 -19.48 -0.05
N LYS A 93 1.25 -19.04 1.06
CA LYS A 93 1.55 -19.90 2.22
C LYS A 93 0.40 -20.00 3.22
N SER A 94 -0.55 -19.08 3.16
CA SER A 94 -1.72 -19.06 4.04
C SER A 94 -2.75 -20.09 3.60
N LYS A 95 -3.45 -20.68 4.57
CA LYS A 95 -4.57 -21.60 4.31
C LYS A 95 -5.92 -20.89 4.28
N ASN A 96 -6.00 -19.69 4.85
CA ASN A 96 -7.24 -18.95 5.08
C ASN A 96 -7.31 -17.63 4.31
N ILE A 97 -6.27 -17.26 3.54
CA ILE A 97 -6.24 -16.02 2.75
C ILE A 97 -6.05 -16.40 1.27
N ASN A 98 -7.00 -15.96 0.42
CA ASN A 98 -6.95 -16.17 -1.01
C ASN A 98 -6.97 -14.83 -1.75
N ILE A 99 -6.46 -14.81 -2.98
CA ILE A 99 -6.51 -13.64 -3.86
C ILE A 99 -6.92 -14.05 -5.27
N ASN A 100 -7.90 -13.32 -5.82
CA ASN A 100 -8.31 -13.40 -7.21
C ASN A 100 -7.79 -12.17 -7.94
N LEU A 101 -6.87 -12.36 -8.86
CA LEU A 101 -6.36 -11.32 -9.74
C LEU A 101 -7.15 -11.27 -11.05
N GLY A 102 -7.18 -10.13 -11.69
CA GLY A 102 -7.91 -9.90 -12.94
C GLY A 102 -9.42 -10.04 -12.77
N GLU A 103 -9.95 -9.67 -11.61
CA GLU A 103 -11.38 -9.76 -11.32
C GLU A 103 -11.91 -8.42 -10.79
N THR A 104 -12.92 -7.87 -11.48
CA THR A 104 -13.45 -6.54 -11.20
C THR A 104 -14.74 -6.62 -10.40
N VAL A 105 -14.78 -5.98 -9.24
CA VAL A 105 -16.00 -5.83 -8.46
C VAL A 105 -16.91 -4.81 -9.13
N LEU A 106 -18.13 -5.25 -9.52
CA LEU A 106 -19.15 -4.45 -10.16
C LEU A 106 -20.12 -3.83 -9.15
N GLU A 107 -20.57 -4.64 -8.19
CA GLU A 107 -21.58 -4.24 -7.21
C GLU A 107 -21.29 -4.88 -5.85
N THR A 108 -21.62 -4.15 -4.80
CA THR A 108 -21.62 -4.66 -3.42
C THR A 108 -22.95 -4.33 -2.77
N THR A 109 -23.66 -5.34 -2.26
CA THR A 109 -24.99 -5.19 -1.66
C THR A 109 -25.01 -5.88 -0.30
N ILE A 110 -25.63 -5.24 0.69
CA ILE A 110 -25.82 -5.80 2.03
C ILE A 110 -27.29 -6.25 2.17
N LYS A 111 -27.51 -7.54 2.45
CA LYS A 111 -28.85 -8.09 2.68
C LYS A 111 -28.83 -9.04 3.89
N LYS A 112 -29.74 -8.82 4.85
CA LYS A 112 -29.93 -9.71 6.01
C LYS A 112 -28.60 -10.09 6.71
N HIS A 113 -27.78 -9.12 7.03
CA HIS A 113 -26.48 -9.29 7.70
C HIS A 113 -25.42 -10.10 6.90
N LYS A 114 -25.61 -10.24 5.59
CA LYS A 114 -24.62 -10.80 4.66
C LYS A 114 -24.28 -9.79 3.59
N VAL A 115 -23.03 -9.81 3.16
CA VAL A 115 -22.55 -9.00 2.05
C VAL A 115 -22.50 -9.87 0.78
N TYR A 116 -23.06 -9.36 -0.30
CA TYR A 116 -22.99 -9.95 -1.63
C TYR A 116 -22.10 -9.06 -2.49
N VAL A 117 -21.11 -9.66 -3.12
CA VAL A 117 -20.19 -8.97 -4.03
C VAL A 117 -20.31 -9.60 -5.39
N LYS A 118 -20.81 -8.84 -6.36
CA LYS A 118 -20.89 -9.24 -7.77
C LYS A 118 -19.65 -8.75 -8.50
N THR A 119 -19.02 -9.63 -9.24
CA THR A 119 -17.89 -9.34 -10.09
C THR A 119 -18.20 -9.56 -11.56
N ASP A 120 -17.27 -9.26 -12.43
CA ASP A 120 -17.35 -9.57 -13.87
C ASP A 120 -17.25 -11.09 -14.17
N LYS A 121 -16.81 -11.89 -13.19
CA LYS A 121 -16.65 -13.34 -13.36
C LYS A 121 -17.69 -14.16 -12.60
N THR A 122 -18.04 -13.75 -11.37
CA THR A 122 -18.95 -14.52 -10.49
C THR A 122 -19.51 -13.65 -9.37
N SER A 123 -20.18 -14.28 -8.42
CA SER A 123 -20.67 -13.61 -7.22
C SER A 123 -20.19 -14.32 -5.96
N TYR A 124 -19.84 -13.53 -4.95
CA TYR A 124 -19.41 -14.00 -3.64
C TYR A 124 -20.37 -13.52 -2.56
N PHE A 125 -20.36 -14.22 -1.45
CA PHE A 125 -21.04 -13.76 -0.23
C PHE A 125 -20.12 -13.94 0.97
N GLY A 126 -20.21 -13.02 1.92
CA GLY A 126 -19.41 -13.01 3.13
C GLY A 126 -20.16 -12.38 4.29
N LYS A 127 -19.50 -12.36 5.44
CA LYS A 127 -20.01 -11.64 6.61
C LYS A 127 -19.74 -10.13 6.48
N GLU A 128 -18.56 -9.79 6.01
CA GLU A 128 -18.09 -8.41 5.90
C GLU A 128 -17.33 -8.17 4.61
N VAL A 129 -17.26 -6.92 4.18
CA VAL A 129 -16.44 -6.45 3.08
C VAL A 129 -15.65 -5.22 3.52
N LEU A 130 -14.37 -5.20 3.20
CA LEU A 130 -13.50 -4.05 3.32
C LEU A 130 -13.21 -3.51 1.92
N ASP A 131 -13.96 -2.49 1.53
CA ASP A 131 -13.77 -1.85 0.23
C ASP A 131 -12.66 -0.81 0.31
N THR A 132 -11.51 -1.11 -0.30
CA THR A 132 -10.34 -0.24 -0.34
C THR A 132 -10.24 0.57 -1.62
N ARG A 133 -11.27 0.52 -2.47
CA ARG A 133 -11.32 1.34 -3.69
C ARG A 133 -11.59 2.81 -3.31
N PRO A 134 -10.99 3.77 -4.02
CA PRO A 134 -11.33 5.16 -3.82
C PRO A 134 -12.83 5.40 -4.05
N ASN A 135 -13.49 6.09 -3.14
CA ASN A 135 -14.87 6.51 -3.35
C ASN A 135 -14.91 7.59 -4.44
N LYS A 136 -15.54 7.30 -5.56
CA LYS A 136 -15.65 8.26 -6.69
C LYS A 136 -16.40 9.53 -6.30
N ASP A 137 -17.39 9.44 -5.42
CA ASP A 137 -18.20 10.57 -4.98
C ASP A 137 -17.39 11.53 -4.11
N ALA A 138 -16.36 11.05 -3.40
CA ALA A 138 -15.47 11.91 -2.64
C ALA A 138 -14.65 12.87 -3.52
N PHE A 139 -14.48 12.57 -4.81
CA PHE A 139 -13.74 13.40 -5.76
C PHE A 139 -14.63 14.39 -6.53
N SER A 140 -15.96 14.29 -6.41
CA SER A 140 -16.90 15.16 -7.11
C SER A 140 -17.28 16.44 -6.34
N ASN A 141 -16.93 16.52 -5.06
CA ASN A 141 -17.30 17.64 -4.20
C ASN A 141 -16.41 18.86 -4.45
N LYS A 142 -17.04 20.04 -4.56
CA LYS A 142 -16.36 21.35 -4.55
C LYS A 142 -15.56 21.47 -3.25
N GLY A 143 -14.25 21.55 -3.32
CA GLY A 143 -13.35 21.61 -2.15
C GLY A 143 -12.40 20.45 -2.01
N THR A 144 -12.43 19.47 -2.92
CA THR A 144 -11.43 18.41 -2.97
C THR A 144 -10.08 18.98 -3.41
N LEU A 145 -9.07 18.81 -2.57
CA LEU A 145 -7.68 19.15 -2.90
C LEU A 145 -6.98 17.93 -3.45
N PHE A 146 -6.33 18.10 -4.59
CA PHE A 146 -5.47 17.06 -5.17
C PHE A 146 -4.02 17.44 -4.93
N GLN A 147 -3.26 16.48 -4.43
CA GLN A 147 -1.82 16.59 -4.33
C GLN A 147 -1.19 15.69 -5.39
N SER A 148 -0.49 16.28 -6.35
CA SER A 148 0.22 15.57 -7.41
C SER A 148 1.71 15.62 -7.13
N PHE A 149 2.37 14.47 -7.25
CA PHE A 149 3.81 14.34 -7.10
C PHE A 149 4.41 13.89 -8.43
N LEU A 150 5.51 14.52 -8.79
CA LEU A 150 6.41 14.04 -9.83
C LEU A 150 7.77 13.82 -9.19
N GLY A 151 8.29 12.61 -9.31
CA GLY A 151 9.60 12.24 -8.79
C GLY A 151 10.44 11.56 -9.85
N TYR A 152 11.75 11.68 -9.72
CA TYR A 152 12.73 10.96 -10.53
C TYR A 152 13.50 10.01 -9.62
N GLU A 153 13.57 8.75 -10.01
CA GLU A 153 14.50 7.81 -9.41
C GLU A 153 15.81 7.84 -10.17
N LEU A 154 16.88 8.24 -9.47
CA LEU A 154 18.21 8.33 -10.05
C LEU A 154 19.08 7.21 -9.51
N LYS A 155 19.66 6.41 -10.39
CA LYS A 155 20.70 5.46 -10.05
C LYS A 155 22.05 6.14 -10.24
N LEU A 156 22.76 6.34 -9.14
CA LEU A 156 24.04 7.00 -9.13
C LEU A 156 25.17 5.98 -9.12
N ASN A 157 26.26 6.30 -9.79
CA ASN A 157 27.48 5.47 -9.78
C ASN A 157 28.21 5.54 -8.43
N ASN A 158 28.04 6.64 -7.69
CA ASN A 158 28.62 6.83 -6.35
C ASN A 158 27.51 7.24 -5.37
N ASN A 159 27.41 6.56 -4.25
CA ASN A 159 26.38 6.76 -3.22
C ASN A 159 26.77 7.89 -2.24
N ASN A 160 26.90 9.12 -2.72
CA ASN A 160 27.32 10.27 -1.90
C ASN A 160 26.16 11.15 -1.41
N PHE A 161 24.92 10.67 -1.46
CA PHE A 161 23.79 11.41 -0.93
C PHE A 161 23.40 10.93 0.47
N GLU A 162 23.74 11.76 1.44
CA GLU A 162 23.40 11.56 2.86
C GLU A 162 22.05 12.17 3.25
N VAL A 163 21.45 13.00 2.38
CA VAL A 163 20.24 13.78 2.66
C VAL A 163 19.17 13.55 1.61
N ALA A 164 17.96 13.20 2.03
CA ALA A 164 16.79 13.23 1.15
C ALA A 164 16.39 14.68 0.86
N SER A 165 16.09 14.98 -0.41
CA SER A 165 15.46 16.25 -0.81
C SER A 165 13.99 16.05 -1.07
N ILE A 166 13.14 16.85 -0.47
CA ILE A 166 11.69 16.86 -0.61
C ILE A 166 11.22 18.23 -1.10
#